data_35e45544008f4cc4b66c06c625160f1a
#
_entry.id   35e45544008f4cc4b66c06c625160f1a
#
_cell.length_a   1.000
_cell.length_b   1.000
_cell.length_c   1.000
_cell.angle_alpha   90.00
_cell.angle_beta   90.00
_cell.angle_gamma   90.00
#
_symmetry.space_group_name_H-M   'P 1'
#
loop_
_entity.id
_entity.type
_entity.pdbx_description
1 polymer ?
#
loop_
_entity_poly.entity_id
_entity_poly.type
_entity_poly.pdbx_seq_one_letter_code
_entity_poly.pdbx_strand_id
1 'polypeptide(L)'
;MELTYLPTGQKILFRGFDNVYKIASTTVTRGYLCWVWVEEAFEMVSEEEFDTFDLSVPRGEVPPPLFKQTTLTFNPWSDTHWLKKRFFDHVPDNAAVFTTDYRCNEFLDESDRQVFERMARENPRRYAVAGRGEWGVAEGLIYDNWCVQAFDVDRLPEDWKYRRVYGLDYGYTNDPTAFIAAAVNPLDRVLYVFDEFEQTGLLNRDIAQKIREKGYASERIRADSAEPKSNDDLRRLGITRLQAADKGRDSVTAGIARLQEYRMVVHPRCVHTAAELAAYTWQESGREGEYDNRPCDRDNHLMDALRYAMEDVPITPPPEEKPKPAADPDAELPVLGRGDQGYPVEVLQMLLMYA
;
A
#
# COMPACT_ATOMS: atom_id res chain seq x y z
N MET A 1 31.82 10.93 -13.65
CA MET A 1 32.88 9.88 -13.60
C MET A 1 32.79 9.08 -14.87
N GLU A 2 33.91 8.49 -15.36
CA GLU A 2 33.96 7.68 -16.57
C GLU A 2 34.90 6.50 -16.32
N LEU A 3 34.53 5.31 -16.77
CA LEU A 3 35.37 4.13 -16.76
C LEU A 3 35.60 3.69 -18.21
N THR A 4 36.83 3.37 -18.59
CA THR A 4 37.20 2.93 -19.95
C THR A 4 37.79 1.52 -19.88
N TYR A 5 37.20 0.60 -20.64
CA TYR A 5 37.78 -0.73 -20.85
C TYR A 5 38.83 -0.66 -21.95
N LEU A 6 40.09 -0.70 -21.55
CA LEU A 6 41.24 -0.43 -22.44
C LEU A 6 41.31 -1.34 -23.70
N PRO A 7 41.03 -2.65 -23.62
CA PRO A 7 41.17 -3.54 -24.80
C PRO A 7 40.27 -3.15 -25.97
N THR A 8 39.06 -2.61 -25.72
CA THR A 8 38.09 -2.31 -26.78
C THR A 8 37.79 -0.81 -26.88
N GLY A 9 38.18 -0.03 -25.88
CA GLY A 9 37.85 1.40 -25.77
C GLY A 9 36.39 1.69 -25.39
N GLN A 10 35.65 0.70 -24.98
CA GLN A 10 34.29 0.86 -24.46
C GLN A 10 34.30 1.71 -23.20
N LYS A 11 33.22 2.48 -22.98
CA LYS A 11 33.13 3.38 -21.84
C LYS A 11 31.83 3.20 -21.10
N ILE A 12 31.90 3.36 -19.77
CA ILE A 12 30.76 3.52 -18.88
C ILE A 12 30.78 4.94 -18.37
N LEU A 13 29.69 5.66 -18.58
CA LEU A 13 29.50 7.03 -18.14
C LEU A 13 28.59 7.05 -16.91
N PHE A 14 29.11 7.47 -15.75
CA PHE A 14 28.31 7.62 -14.54
C PHE A 14 27.75 9.05 -14.44
N ARG A 15 26.44 9.14 -14.22
CA ARG A 15 25.72 10.41 -14.06
C ARG A 15 24.76 10.30 -12.88
N GLY A 16 24.64 11.38 -12.09
CA GLY A 16 23.58 11.49 -11.09
C GLY A 16 22.26 11.90 -11.75
N PHE A 17 21.15 11.45 -11.21
CA PHE A 17 19.79 11.75 -11.68
C PHE A 17 19.19 12.98 -10.99
N ASP A 18 20.03 13.90 -10.51
CA ASP A 18 19.65 15.15 -9.85
C ASP A 18 18.94 16.15 -10.78
N ASN A 19 19.05 15.97 -12.09
CA ASN A 19 18.36 16.78 -13.09
C ASN A 19 18.26 16.02 -14.42
N VAL A 20 17.05 15.60 -14.78
CA VAL A 20 16.76 14.84 -15.99
C VAL A 20 17.23 15.54 -17.28
N TYR A 21 17.16 16.88 -17.34
CA TYR A 21 17.58 17.64 -18.51
C TYR A 21 19.10 17.62 -18.73
N LYS A 22 19.89 17.55 -17.67
CA LYS A 22 21.34 17.35 -17.77
C LYS A 22 21.68 15.98 -18.36
N ILE A 23 20.95 14.95 -17.98
CA ILE A 23 21.14 13.59 -18.50
C ILE A 23 20.67 13.53 -19.94
N ALA A 24 19.50 14.11 -20.25
CA ALA A 24 18.94 14.20 -21.59
C ALA A 24 19.90 14.89 -22.58
N SER A 25 20.80 15.75 -22.13
CA SER A 25 21.82 16.38 -22.95
C SER A 25 23.12 15.58 -23.12
N THR A 26 23.19 14.37 -22.52
CA THR A 26 24.39 13.52 -22.63
C THR A 26 24.59 13.06 -24.07
N THR A 27 25.74 13.39 -24.63
CA THR A 27 26.14 12.99 -25.99
C THR A 27 27.51 12.35 -25.95
N VAL A 28 27.74 11.46 -26.91
CA VAL A 28 29.07 10.85 -27.14
C VAL A 28 29.64 11.36 -28.45
N THR A 29 30.89 11.75 -28.44
CA THR A 29 31.58 12.24 -29.64
C THR A 29 32.04 11.11 -30.56
N ARG A 30 32.10 9.91 -30.05
CA ARG A 30 32.53 8.70 -30.75
C ARG A 30 31.81 7.48 -30.20
N GLY A 31 31.31 6.61 -31.06
CA GLY A 31 30.54 5.42 -30.69
C GLY A 31 29.06 5.70 -30.52
N TYR A 32 28.38 4.80 -29.84
CA TYR A 32 26.92 4.80 -29.64
C TYR A 32 26.59 4.68 -28.17
N LEU A 33 25.59 5.40 -27.73
CA LEU A 33 24.99 5.25 -26.40
C LEU A 33 23.83 4.25 -26.52
N CYS A 34 24.08 3.00 -26.19
CA CYS A 34 23.16 1.90 -26.45
C CYS A 34 22.45 1.40 -25.21
N TRP A 35 23.19 1.27 -24.11
CA TRP A 35 22.69 0.69 -22.88
C TRP A 35 22.72 1.73 -21.78
N VAL A 36 21.60 1.76 -21.08
CA VAL A 36 21.44 2.65 -19.93
C VAL A 36 20.95 1.81 -18.75
N TRP A 37 21.61 1.99 -17.62
CA TRP A 37 21.20 1.41 -16.36
C TRP A 37 20.87 2.52 -15.39
N VAL A 38 19.65 2.54 -14.90
CA VAL A 38 19.20 3.43 -13.85
C VAL A 38 19.08 2.62 -12.58
N GLU A 39 20.01 2.84 -11.67
CA GLU A 39 20.01 2.25 -10.34
C GLU A 39 19.14 3.11 -9.42
N GLU A 40 18.44 2.48 -8.47
CA GLU A 40 17.46 3.12 -7.59
C GLU A 40 16.40 3.93 -8.35
N ALA A 41 15.87 3.34 -9.43
CA ALA A 41 14.88 3.99 -10.30
C ALA A 41 13.60 4.44 -9.55
N PHE A 42 13.38 3.96 -8.34
CA PHE A 42 12.31 4.41 -7.46
C PHE A 42 12.47 5.88 -7.03
N GLU A 43 13.68 6.45 -7.07
CA GLU A 43 13.92 7.87 -6.79
C GLU A 43 13.38 8.81 -7.88
N MET A 44 13.03 8.30 -9.06
CA MET A 44 12.30 9.07 -10.07
C MET A 44 10.87 9.33 -9.61
N VAL A 45 10.57 10.56 -9.23
CA VAL A 45 9.30 10.92 -8.60
C VAL A 45 8.11 10.83 -9.56
N SER A 46 8.32 11.06 -10.86
CA SER A 46 7.22 11.10 -11.84
C SER A 46 7.51 10.31 -13.11
N GLU A 47 6.44 9.81 -13.72
CA GLU A 47 6.49 9.18 -15.04
C GLU A 47 6.99 10.14 -16.13
N GLU A 48 6.70 11.44 -16.00
CA GLU A 48 7.16 12.49 -16.93
C GLU A 48 8.68 12.63 -16.95
N GLU A 49 9.33 12.46 -15.80
CA GLU A 49 10.80 12.46 -15.73
C GLU A 49 11.39 11.27 -16.49
N PHE A 50 10.78 10.09 -16.32
CA PHE A 50 11.16 8.91 -17.07
C PHE A 50 10.95 9.09 -18.57
N ASP A 51 9.80 9.60 -19.01
CA ASP A 51 9.52 9.86 -20.42
C ASP A 51 10.50 10.86 -21.03
N THR A 52 10.84 11.93 -20.32
CA THR A 52 11.84 12.91 -20.76
C THR A 52 13.21 12.25 -20.93
N PHE A 53 13.59 11.37 -20.02
CA PHE A 53 14.82 10.59 -20.08
C PHE A 53 14.79 9.58 -21.24
N ASP A 54 13.75 8.75 -21.33
CA ASP A 54 13.63 7.68 -22.31
C ASP A 54 13.57 8.20 -23.76
N LEU A 55 12.92 9.35 -23.98
CA LEU A 55 12.93 10.06 -25.25
C LEU A 55 14.31 10.62 -25.62
N SER A 56 15.18 10.81 -24.64
CA SER A 56 16.45 11.49 -24.81
C SER A 56 17.65 10.57 -24.84
N VAL A 57 17.60 9.43 -24.17
CA VAL A 57 18.71 8.49 -23.97
C VAL A 57 18.16 7.06 -23.94
N PRO A 58 18.65 6.13 -24.77
CA PRO A 58 19.63 6.24 -25.85
C PRO A 58 19.02 6.75 -27.16
N ARG A 59 19.80 7.47 -27.95
CA ARG A 59 19.36 8.09 -29.22
C ARG A 59 20.06 7.53 -30.45
N GLY A 60 19.42 7.77 -31.60
CA GLY A 60 19.98 7.49 -32.89
C GLY A 60 19.86 6.01 -33.29
N GLU A 61 20.28 5.70 -34.49
CA GLU A 61 20.33 4.35 -35.00
C GLU A 61 21.65 3.70 -34.58
N VAL A 62 21.60 2.43 -34.15
CA VAL A 62 22.77 1.66 -33.76
C VAL A 62 22.96 0.50 -34.76
N PRO A 63 24.20 0.23 -35.22
CA PRO A 63 24.43 -0.84 -36.17
C PRO A 63 24.35 -2.21 -35.51
N PRO A 64 23.86 -3.25 -36.23
CA PRO A 64 23.95 -4.61 -35.75
C PRO A 64 25.40 -5.05 -35.46
N PRO A 65 25.64 -5.83 -34.40
CA PRO A 65 24.68 -6.51 -33.51
C PRO A 65 24.26 -5.67 -32.30
N LEU A 66 24.56 -4.37 -32.23
CA LEU A 66 24.17 -3.53 -31.14
C LEU A 66 22.64 -3.29 -31.11
N PHE A 67 22.10 -3.12 -29.94
CA PHE A 67 20.70 -2.76 -29.68
C PHE A 67 20.60 -1.74 -28.56
N LYS A 68 19.46 -1.08 -28.43
CA LYS A 68 19.20 -0.14 -27.33
C LYS A 68 18.44 -0.82 -26.23
N GLN A 69 18.83 -0.56 -25.00
CA GLN A 69 18.15 -1.08 -23.81
C GLN A 69 18.26 -0.09 -22.67
N THR A 70 17.16 0.09 -21.96
CA THR A 70 17.10 0.78 -20.65
C THR A 70 16.78 -0.27 -19.60
N THR A 71 17.62 -0.37 -18.58
CA THR A 71 17.44 -1.27 -17.43
C THR A 71 17.17 -0.41 -16.20
N LEU A 72 16.10 -0.73 -15.48
CA LEU A 72 15.72 -0.07 -14.22
C LEU A 72 15.86 -1.08 -13.08
N THR A 73 16.59 -0.72 -12.03
CA THR A 73 16.70 -1.53 -10.81
C THR A 73 16.24 -0.70 -9.61
N PHE A 74 15.43 -1.28 -8.76
CA PHE A 74 14.88 -0.59 -7.59
C PHE A 74 14.28 -1.56 -6.56
N ASN A 75 14.17 -1.08 -5.33
CA ASN A 75 13.32 -1.68 -4.33
C ASN A 75 11.91 -1.06 -4.41
N PRO A 76 10.85 -1.86 -4.46
CA PRO A 76 9.48 -1.38 -4.68
C PRO A 76 8.83 -0.87 -3.39
N TRP A 77 9.28 0.28 -2.88
CA TRP A 77 8.87 0.82 -1.56
C TRP A 77 7.40 1.21 -1.47
N SER A 78 6.74 1.55 -2.57
CA SER A 78 5.32 1.93 -2.59
C SER A 78 4.61 1.39 -3.80
N ASP A 79 3.45 0.78 -3.59
CA ASP A 79 2.57 0.25 -4.65
C ASP A 79 1.79 1.34 -5.41
N THR A 80 1.80 2.58 -4.92
CA THR A 80 1.22 3.73 -5.60
C THR A 80 2.18 4.38 -6.61
N HIS A 81 3.46 3.98 -6.60
CA HIS A 81 4.48 4.55 -7.48
C HIS A 81 4.17 4.26 -8.96
N TRP A 82 4.49 5.22 -9.86
CA TRP A 82 4.24 5.13 -11.29
C TRP A 82 4.88 3.92 -11.97
N LEU A 83 6.04 3.46 -11.47
CA LEU A 83 6.73 2.25 -11.95
C LEU A 83 5.83 1.01 -11.88
N LYS A 84 5.02 0.88 -10.83
CA LYS A 84 4.08 -0.23 -10.68
C LYS A 84 3.03 -0.20 -11.78
N LYS A 85 2.36 0.93 -11.96
CA LYS A 85 1.33 1.12 -12.99
C LYS A 85 1.87 0.82 -14.38
N ARG A 86 3.04 1.37 -14.70
CA ARG A 86 3.60 1.31 -16.06
C ARG A 86 4.15 -0.05 -16.42
N PHE A 87 4.82 -0.73 -15.50
CA PHE A 87 5.60 -1.94 -15.81
C PHE A 87 5.09 -3.22 -15.14
N PHE A 88 4.30 -3.13 -14.08
CA PHE A 88 3.82 -4.32 -13.36
C PHE A 88 2.32 -4.55 -13.53
N ASP A 89 1.49 -3.51 -13.46
CA ASP A 89 0.06 -3.66 -13.70
C ASP A 89 -0.25 -3.85 -15.19
N HIS A 90 0.55 -3.24 -16.06
CA HIS A 90 0.44 -3.30 -17.51
C HIS A 90 1.83 -3.40 -18.12
N VAL A 91 2.34 -4.61 -18.28
CA VAL A 91 3.67 -4.83 -18.85
C VAL A 91 3.64 -4.50 -20.36
N PRO A 92 4.43 -3.51 -20.84
CA PRO A 92 4.52 -3.19 -22.27
C PRO A 92 5.14 -4.34 -23.07
N ASP A 93 4.74 -4.49 -24.33
CA ASP A 93 5.23 -5.56 -25.22
C ASP A 93 6.76 -5.55 -25.42
N ASN A 94 7.39 -4.39 -25.26
CA ASN A 94 8.83 -4.20 -25.39
C ASN A 94 9.57 -4.17 -24.04
N ALA A 95 8.91 -4.58 -22.96
CA ALA A 95 9.51 -4.64 -21.62
C ALA A 95 9.50 -6.07 -21.07
N ALA A 96 10.50 -6.38 -20.25
CA ALA A 96 10.54 -7.58 -19.44
C ALA A 96 10.71 -7.19 -17.98
N VAL A 97 9.93 -7.82 -17.10
CA VAL A 97 9.92 -7.52 -15.67
C VAL A 97 10.34 -8.74 -14.88
N PHE A 98 11.27 -8.56 -13.97
CA PHE A 98 11.80 -9.59 -13.10
C PHE A 98 11.77 -9.13 -11.67
N THR A 99 11.36 -10.00 -10.74
CA THR A 99 11.51 -9.79 -9.31
C THR A 99 12.57 -10.76 -8.79
N THR A 100 13.59 -10.22 -8.15
CA THR A 100 14.64 -11.00 -7.48
C THR A 100 14.61 -10.71 -5.99
N ASP A 101 15.15 -11.63 -5.20
CA ASP A 101 15.31 -11.44 -3.76
C ASP A 101 16.73 -11.81 -3.32
N TYR A 102 17.06 -11.53 -2.06
CA TYR A 102 18.40 -11.78 -1.52
C TYR A 102 18.86 -13.25 -1.65
N ARG A 103 17.93 -14.21 -1.78
CA ARG A 103 18.25 -15.64 -1.95
C ARG A 103 18.79 -15.97 -3.33
N CYS A 104 18.57 -15.08 -4.30
CA CYS A 104 19.14 -15.19 -5.65
C CYS A 104 20.64 -14.85 -5.68
N ASN A 105 21.16 -14.18 -4.63
CA ASN A 105 22.56 -13.83 -4.52
C ASN A 105 23.36 -14.94 -3.85
N GLU A 106 24.12 -15.71 -4.65
CA GLU A 106 24.95 -16.81 -4.18
C GLU A 106 26.20 -16.37 -3.40
N PHE A 107 26.55 -15.09 -3.47
CA PHE A 107 27.72 -14.51 -2.79
C PHE A 107 27.43 -13.97 -1.40
N LEU A 108 26.17 -13.99 -0.94
CA LEU A 108 25.83 -13.59 0.42
C LEU A 108 26.44 -14.55 1.44
N ASP A 109 27.18 -13.99 2.38
CA ASP A 109 27.68 -14.74 3.51
C ASP A 109 26.61 -14.96 4.60
N GLU A 110 26.96 -15.71 5.63
CA GLU A 110 26.05 -16.02 6.73
C GLU A 110 25.64 -14.75 7.53
N SER A 111 26.55 -13.78 7.64
CA SER A 111 26.27 -12.52 8.33
C SER A 111 25.20 -11.72 7.60
N ASP A 112 25.30 -11.64 6.28
CA ASP A 112 24.31 -10.94 5.43
C ASP A 112 22.94 -11.63 5.53
N ARG A 113 22.90 -12.97 5.48
CA ARG A 113 21.64 -13.73 5.64
C ARG A 113 20.97 -13.47 6.96
N GLN A 114 21.73 -13.42 8.04
CA GLN A 114 21.19 -13.10 9.37
C GLN A 114 20.59 -11.70 9.47
N VAL A 115 21.06 -10.73 8.67
CA VAL A 115 20.44 -9.39 8.57
C VAL A 115 19.02 -9.50 8.03
N PHE A 116 18.82 -10.26 6.95
CA PHE A 116 17.48 -10.47 6.38
C PHE A 116 16.57 -11.28 7.31
N GLU A 117 17.09 -12.31 7.98
CA GLU A 117 16.30 -13.09 8.92
C GLU A 117 15.89 -12.27 10.16
N ARG A 118 16.77 -11.43 10.65
CA ARG A 118 16.44 -10.48 11.71
C ARG A 118 15.38 -9.48 11.23
N MET A 119 15.56 -8.92 10.04
CA MET A 119 14.57 -8.01 9.44
C MET A 119 13.21 -8.69 9.29
N ALA A 120 13.14 -9.96 8.88
CA ALA A 120 11.90 -10.72 8.78
C ALA A 120 11.16 -10.83 10.12
N ARG A 121 11.88 -10.90 11.24
CA ARG A 121 11.28 -10.98 12.58
C ARG A 121 10.90 -9.61 13.14
N GLU A 122 11.77 -8.61 12.97
CA GLU A 122 11.64 -7.29 13.61
C GLU A 122 10.85 -6.30 12.78
N ASN A 123 10.96 -6.39 11.45
CA ASN A 123 10.23 -5.52 10.52
C ASN A 123 9.77 -6.30 9.28
N PRO A 124 8.69 -7.10 9.38
CA PRO A 124 8.19 -7.93 8.28
C PRO A 124 7.85 -7.15 7.00
N ARG A 125 7.44 -5.89 7.13
CA ARG A 125 7.15 -5.01 5.99
C ARG A 125 8.39 -4.65 5.21
N ARG A 126 9.41 -4.12 5.90
CA ARG A 126 10.69 -3.83 5.26
C ARG A 126 11.29 -5.08 4.63
N TYR A 127 11.14 -6.24 5.29
CA TYR A 127 11.55 -7.51 4.73
C TYR A 127 10.78 -7.89 3.47
N ALA A 128 9.47 -7.64 3.41
CA ALA A 128 8.67 -7.87 2.22
C ALA A 128 9.22 -7.09 1.01
N VAL A 129 9.59 -5.83 1.21
CA VAL A 129 10.15 -4.97 0.15
C VAL A 129 11.62 -5.31 -0.10
N ALA A 130 12.49 -5.08 0.86
CA ALA A 130 13.94 -5.17 0.68
C ALA A 130 14.46 -6.62 0.60
N GLY A 131 13.77 -7.56 1.25
CA GLY A 131 14.15 -8.97 1.27
C GLY A 131 13.51 -9.79 0.17
N ARG A 132 12.23 -9.55 -0.16
CA ARG A 132 11.47 -10.37 -1.10
C ARG A 132 11.09 -9.65 -2.41
N GLY A 133 11.37 -8.36 -2.53
CA GLY A 133 11.02 -7.57 -3.71
C GLY A 133 9.50 -7.40 -3.90
N GLU A 134 8.72 -7.50 -2.83
CA GLU A 134 7.28 -7.24 -2.86
C GLU A 134 7.02 -5.75 -2.81
N TRP A 135 5.94 -5.30 -3.45
CA TRP A 135 5.56 -3.91 -3.39
C TRP A 135 5.18 -3.50 -1.97
N GLY A 136 5.85 -2.46 -1.49
CA GLY A 136 5.57 -1.87 -0.19
C GLY A 136 4.29 -1.06 -0.21
N VAL A 137 3.76 -0.78 0.97
CA VAL A 137 2.71 0.21 1.19
C VAL A 137 3.34 1.56 1.43
N ALA A 138 2.64 2.64 1.07
CA ALA A 138 3.13 4.01 1.22
C ALA A 138 3.71 4.27 2.63
N GLU A 139 4.82 4.99 2.72
CA GLU A 139 5.38 5.44 4.00
C GLU A 139 4.41 6.37 4.72
N GLY A 140 4.45 6.35 6.04
CA GLY A 140 3.57 7.21 6.86
C GLY A 140 2.11 6.76 6.92
N LEU A 141 1.76 5.55 6.49
CA LEU A 141 0.40 5.04 6.63
C LEU A 141 -0.07 5.06 8.08
N ILE A 142 -1.30 5.50 8.26
CA ILE A 142 -1.96 5.53 9.56
C ILE A 142 -2.35 4.12 10.00
N TYR A 143 -2.85 3.30 9.06
CA TYR A 143 -3.28 1.93 9.34
C TYR A 143 -2.44 0.93 8.54
N ASP A 144 -1.89 -0.02 9.24
CA ASP A 144 -0.96 -0.99 8.68
C ASP A 144 -1.35 -2.46 8.94
N ASN A 145 -2.23 -2.70 9.87
CA ASN A 145 -2.65 -4.03 10.29
C ASN A 145 -3.99 -4.41 9.65
N TRP A 146 -4.01 -4.51 8.32
CA TRP A 146 -5.21 -4.89 7.59
C TRP A 146 -4.93 -5.83 6.41
N CYS A 147 -5.96 -6.52 5.94
CA CYS A 147 -5.90 -7.37 4.75
C CYS A 147 -7.27 -7.43 4.06
N VAL A 148 -7.27 -7.74 2.76
CA VAL A 148 -8.48 -8.06 2.00
C VAL A 148 -8.67 -9.56 2.01
N GLN A 149 -9.83 -10.02 2.52
CA GLN A 149 -10.17 -11.44 2.60
C GLN A 149 -11.68 -11.63 2.51
N ALA A 150 -12.12 -12.61 1.72
CA ALA A 150 -13.52 -12.99 1.68
C ALA A 150 -13.91 -13.72 2.98
N PHE A 151 -15.04 -13.34 3.55
CA PHE A 151 -15.65 -13.97 4.72
C PHE A 151 -17.16 -13.85 4.67
N ASP A 152 -17.86 -14.69 5.43
CA ASP A 152 -19.29 -14.60 5.64
C ASP A 152 -19.55 -14.04 7.04
N VAL A 153 -20.13 -12.85 7.11
CA VAL A 153 -20.39 -12.16 8.38
C VAL A 153 -21.34 -12.91 9.30
N ASP A 154 -22.25 -13.73 8.72
CA ASP A 154 -23.21 -14.50 9.47
C ASP A 154 -22.65 -15.85 9.96
N ARG A 155 -21.47 -16.21 9.49
CA ARG A 155 -20.73 -17.42 9.88
C ARG A 155 -19.45 -17.14 10.68
N LEU A 156 -19.29 -15.92 11.14
CA LEU A 156 -18.20 -15.61 12.07
C LEU A 156 -18.39 -16.47 13.34
N PRO A 157 -17.31 -16.97 14.00
CA PRO A 157 -17.40 -17.90 15.11
C PRO A 157 -18.37 -17.43 16.20
N GLU A 158 -19.31 -18.30 16.64
CA GLU A 158 -20.35 -17.96 17.63
C GLU A 158 -19.78 -17.61 19.02
N ASP A 159 -18.61 -18.11 19.35
CA ASP A 159 -17.89 -17.81 20.58
C ASP A 159 -17.33 -16.38 20.60
N TRP A 160 -17.31 -15.72 19.46
CA TRP A 160 -16.94 -14.32 19.36
C TRP A 160 -18.17 -13.46 19.59
N LYS A 161 -18.16 -12.67 20.64
CA LYS A 161 -19.21 -11.69 20.91
C LYS A 161 -19.04 -10.48 20.00
N TYR A 162 -19.39 -10.65 18.74
CA TYR A 162 -19.36 -9.54 17.79
C TYR A 162 -20.36 -8.46 18.13
N ARG A 163 -19.90 -7.24 17.98
CA ARG A 163 -20.78 -6.10 17.81
C ARG A 163 -20.79 -5.70 16.34
N ARG A 164 -21.97 -5.65 15.75
CA ARG A 164 -22.14 -4.94 14.48
C ARG A 164 -22.20 -3.46 14.77
N VAL A 165 -21.37 -2.69 14.06
CA VAL A 165 -21.25 -1.26 14.17
C VAL A 165 -21.42 -0.61 12.81
N TYR A 166 -22.01 0.57 12.78
CA TYR A 166 -22.33 1.28 11.57
C TYR A 166 -21.99 2.75 11.71
N GLY A 167 -21.28 3.31 10.72
CA GLY A 167 -20.86 4.69 10.70
C GLY A 167 -21.30 5.41 9.44
N LEU A 168 -21.51 6.71 9.56
CA LEU A 168 -21.89 7.59 8.47
C LEU A 168 -21.11 8.90 8.58
N ASP A 169 -20.38 9.25 7.55
CA ASP A 169 -19.77 10.54 7.34
C ASP A 169 -20.49 11.27 6.22
N TYR A 170 -20.77 12.57 6.41
CA TYR A 170 -21.51 13.37 5.45
C TYR A 170 -20.59 14.13 4.52
N GLY A 171 -20.83 14.02 3.24
CA GLY A 171 -20.29 14.88 2.21
C GLY A 171 -21.38 15.28 1.20
N TYR A 172 -21.08 16.20 0.31
CA TYR A 172 -22.04 16.62 -0.70
C TYR A 172 -21.40 16.90 -2.07
N THR A 173 -20.80 18.07 -2.26
CA THR A 173 -20.38 18.52 -3.60
C THR A 173 -19.02 17.96 -3.99
N ASN A 174 -18.03 18.14 -3.14
CA ASN A 174 -16.64 17.70 -3.39
C ASN A 174 -16.32 16.43 -2.63
N ASP A 175 -16.83 16.32 -1.39
CA ASP A 175 -16.60 15.19 -0.53
C ASP A 175 -17.76 14.20 -0.64
N PRO A 176 -17.49 12.90 -0.73
CA PRO A 176 -18.54 11.89 -0.76
C PRO A 176 -19.20 11.71 0.60
N THR A 177 -20.48 11.34 0.60
CA THR A 177 -21.10 10.73 1.77
C THR A 177 -20.62 9.29 1.85
N ALA A 178 -20.07 8.90 2.98
CA ALA A 178 -19.50 7.59 3.24
C ALA A 178 -20.25 6.86 4.35
N PHE A 179 -20.62 5.61 4.10
CA PHE A 179 -21.24 4.71 5.08
C PHE A 179 -20.45 3.42 5.16
N ILE A 180 -20.24 2.93 6.38
CA ILE A 180 -19.51 1.70 6.63
C ILE A 180 -20.26 0.79 7.61
N ALA A 181 -20.17 -0.52 7.39
CA ALA A 181 -20.70 -1.55 8.27
C ALA A 181 -19.58 -2.54 8.63
N ALA A 182 -19.37 -2.74 9.92
CA ALA A 182 -18.34 -3.64 10.42
C ALA A 182 -18.84 -4.52 11.58
N ALA A 183 -18.19 -5.67 11.76
CA ALA A 183 -18.35 -6.55 12.91
C ALA A 183 -17.06 -6.55 13.74
N VAL A 184 -17.16 -6.25 15.03
CA VAL A 184 -16.02 -6.02 15.91
C VAL A 184 -15.98 -7.04 17.03
N ASN A 185 -14.84 -7.71 17.19
CA ASN A 185 -14.52 -8.47 18.38
C ASN A 185 -13.52 -7.68 19.25
N PRO A 186 -13.97 -7.05 20.33
CA PRO A 186 -13.10 -6.24 21.16
C PRO A 186 -12.15 -7.05 22.03
N LEU A 187 -12.38 -8.34 22.22
CA LEU A 187 -11.51 -9.22 23.01
C LEU A 187 -10.29 -9.64 22.21
N ASP A 188 -10.50 -10.08 20.95
CA ASP A 188 -9.42 -10.52 20.07
C ASP A 188 -8.86 -9.37 19.23
N ARG A 189 -9.40 -8.17 19.38
CA ARG A 189 -9.02 -6.97 18.63
C ARG A 189 -9.02 -7.18 17.12
N VAL A 190 -10.12 -7.74 16.62
CA VAL A 190 -10.35 -7.96 15.20
C VAL A 190 -11.61 -7.23 14.75
N LEU A 191 -11.50 -6.56 13.60
CA LEU A 191 -12.58 -5.82 12.97
C LEU A 191 -12.76 -6.34 11.53
N TYR A 192 -14.00 -6.69 11.18
CA TYR A 192 -14.37 -7.17 9.86
C TYR A 192 -15.26 -6.14 9.17
N VAL A 193 -14.74 -5.43 8.17
CA VAL A 193 -15.54 -4.53 7.32
C VAL A 193 -16.25 -5.35 6.27
N PHE A 194 -17.59 -5.38 6.31
CA PHE A 194 -18.36 -6.27 5.45
C PHE A 194 -19.27 -5.56 4.45
N ASP A 195 -19.56 -4.25 4.63
CA ASP A 195 -20.33 -3.48 3.66
C ASP A 195 -20.01 -1.99 3.74
N GLU A 196 -20.20 -1.29 2.63
CA GLU A 196 -19.94 0.14 2.48
C GLU A 196 -20.79 0.76 1.38
N PHE A 197 -20.91 2.08 1.38
CA PHE A 197 -21.12 2.88 0.18
C PHE A 197 -20.43 4.23 0.33
N GLU A 198 -19.97 4.76 -0.79
CA GLU A 198 -19.35 6.07 -0.91
C GLU A 198 -19.89 6.72 -2.18
N GLN A 199 -20.42 7.94 -2.08
CA GLN A 199 -20.96 8.66 -3.23
C GLN A 199 -21.11 10.16 -2.96
N THR A 200 -20.74 11.00 -3.93
CA THR A 200 -20.98 12.45 -3.93
C THR A 200 -22.39 12.80 -4.35
N GLY A 201 -22.87 13.98 -3.98
CA GLY A 201 -24.14 14.55 -4.42
C GLY A 201 -25.40 13.90 -3.85
N LEU A 202 -25.29 13.08 -2.79
CA LEU A 202 -26.46 12.47 -2.15
C LEU A 202 -27.21 13.49 -1.30
N LEU A 203 -28.53 13.56 -1.49
CA LEU A 203 -29.43 14.23 -0.56
C LEU A 203 -29.79 13.30 0.60
N ASN A 204 -30.24 13.84 1.73
CA ASN A 204 -30.63 13.06 2.91
C ASN A 204 -31.65 11.94 2.60
N ARG A 205 -32.58 12.16 1.65
CA ARG A 205 -33.53 11.14 1.19
C ARG A 205 -32.83 9.98 0.47
N ASP A 206 -31.79 10.28 -0.29
CA ASP A 206 -31.04 9.28 -1.08
C ASP A 206 -30.17 8.44 -0.14
N ILE A 207 -29.55 9.08 0.87
CA ILE A 207 -28.81 8.41 1.96
C ILE A 207 -29.74 7.47 2.71
N ALA A 208 -30.91 7.94 3.15
CA ALA A 208 -31.87 7.11 3.87
C ALA A 208 -32.39 5.95 3.01
N GLN A 209 -32.54 6.16 1.71
CA GLN A 209 -32.95 5.11 0.77
C GLN A 209 -31.86 4.03 0.66
N LYS A 210 -30.59 4.41 0.45
CA LYS A 210 -29.46 3.48 0.39
C LYS A 210 -29.31 2.65 1.67
N ILE A 211 -29.43 3.27 2.85
CA ILE A 211 -29.38 2.57 4.14
C ILE A 211 -30.51 1.53 4.25
N ARG A 212 -31.75 1.89 3.78
CA ARG A 212 -32.89 0.95 3.78
C ARG A 212 -32.69 -0.20 2.80
N GLU A 213 -32.23 0.09 1.58
CA GLU A 213 -31.97 -0.93 0.54
C GLU A 213 -30.94 -1.96 1.01
N LYS A 214 -29.94 -1.53 1.79
CA LYS A 214 -28.94 -2.39 2.42
C LYS A 214 -29.46 -3.12 3.69
N GLY A 215 -30.65 -2.80 4.17
CA GLY A 215 -31.27 -3.45 5.32
C GLY A 215 -30.84 -2.89 6.69
N TYR A 216 -30.19 -1.74 6.75
CA TYR A 216 -29.61 -1.19 8.00
C TYR A 216 -30.48 -0.10 8.65
N ALA A 217 -31.70 0.13 8.20
CA ALA A 217 -32.58 1.20 8.72
C ALA A 217 -32.92 1.05 10.22
N SER A 218 -32.93 -0.15 10.75
CA SER A 218 -33.20 -0.47 12.16
C SER A 218 -31.93 -0.53 13.02
N GLU A 219 -30.78 -0.40 12.40
CA GLU A 219 -29.50 -0.52 13.09
C GLU A 219 -29.12 0.81 13.80
N ARG A 220 -28.26 0.69 14.80
CA ARG A 220 -27.69 1.87 15.47
C ARG A 220 -26.54 2.40 14.64
N ILE A 221 -26.73 3.57 14.03
CA ILE A 221 -25.75 4.21 13.17
C ILE A 221 -25.17 5.43 13.90
N ARG A 222 -23.85 5.53 13.97
CA ARG A 222 -23.14 6.73 14.42
C ARG A 222 -22.82 7.60 13.23
N ALA A 223 -23.31 8.84 13.24
CA ALA A 223 -23.11 9.78 12.15
C ALA A 223 -22.36 11.03 12.62
N ASP A 224 -21.69 11.70 11.69
CA ASP A 224 -21.01 12.95 12.00
C ASP A 224 -21.93 13.94 12.77
N SER A 225 -21.43 14.50 13.83
CA SER A 225 -22.16 15.49 14.67
C SER A 225 -22.10 16.90 14.10
N ALA A 226 -21.26 17.20 13.12
CA ALA A 226 -21.19 18.51 12.47
C ALA A 226 -22.47 18.84 11.67
N GLU A 227 -23.26 17.81 11.31
CA GLU A 227 -24.46 17.90 10.48
C GLU A 227 -25.76 17.57 11.26
N PRO A 228 -26.12 18.36 12.31
CA PRO A 228 -27.28 18.03 13.15
C PRO A 228 -28.62 18.06 12.39
N LYS A 229 -28.74 18.91 11.36
CA LYS A 229 -29.95 18.97 10.51
C LYS A 229 -30.11 17.70 9.69
N SER A 230 -29.00 17.20 9.09
CA SER A 230 -28.99 15.95 8.33
C SER A 230 -29.31 14.77 9.22
N ASN A 231 -28.79 14.75 10.45
CA ASN A 231 -29.11 13.73 11.47
C ASN A 231 -30.60 13.70 11.80
N ASP A 232 -31.24 14.86 11.98
CA ASP A 232 -32.67 14.95 12.26
C ASP A 232 -33.53 14.55 11.07
N ASP A 233 -33.14 14.94 9.85
CA ASP A 233 -33.83 14.56 8.62
C ASP A 233 -33.78 13.05 8.38
N LEU A 234 -32.62 12.42 8.56
CA LEU A 234 -32.49 10.97 8.43
C LEU A 234 -33.35 10.20 9.44
N ARG A 235 -33.47 10.70 10.70
CA ARG A 235 -34.38 10.12 11.69
C ARG A 235 -35.83 10.22 11.24
N ARG A 236 -36.27 11.38 10.71
CA ARG A 236 -37.61 11.59 10.14
C ARG A 236 -37.87 10.71 8.93
N LEU A 237 -36.83 10.41 8.13
CA LEU A 237 -36.88 9.55 6.99
C LEU A 237 -36.84 8.05 7.35
N GLY A 238 -36.89 7.69 8.63
CA GLY A 238 -37.04 6.33 9.10
C GLY A 238 -35.74 5.64 9.57
N ILE A 239 -34.62 6.36 9.63
CA ILE A 239 -33.38 5.85 10.25
C ILE A 239 -33.40 6.20 11.75
N THR A 240 -34.32 5.60 12.49
CA THR A 240 -34.71 6.07 13.82
C THR A 240 -33.65 5.91 14.90
N ARG A 241 -32.68 5.01 14.72
CA ARG A 241 -31.60 4.75 15.69
C ARG A 241 -30.28 5.43 15.34
N LEU A 242 -30.32 6.43 14.44
CA LEU A 242 -29.16 7.24 14.11
C LEU A 242 -28.85 8.18 15.27
N GLN A 243 -27.58 8.25 15.67
CA GLN A 243 -27.04 9.06 16.74
C GLN A 243 -25.82 9.83 16.25
N ALA A 244 -25.71 11.08 16.69
CA ALA A 244 -24.51 11.87 16.43
C ALA A 244 -23.29 11.27 17.14
N ALA A 245 -22.14 11.34 16.50
CA ALA A 245 -20.86 10.98 17.08
C ALA A 245 -20.39 12.04 18.08
N ASP A 246 -19.66 11.64 19.11
CA ASP A 246 -19.11 12.54 20.10
C ASP A 246 -17.80 13.17 19.61
N LYS A 247 -17.82 14.46 19.26
CA LYS A 247 -16.62 15.22 18.86
C LYS A 247 -16.02 15.92 20.06
N GLY A 248 -15.14 15.23 20.81
CA GLY A 248 -14.29 15.84 21.82
C GLY A 248 -13.01 16.46 21.20
N ARG A 249 -12.30 17.27 22.01
CA ARG A 249 -10.94 17.68 21.66
C ARG A 249 -10.09 16.42 21.46
N ASP A 250 -9.31 16.35 20.38
CA ASP A 250 -8.47 15.19 20.05
C ASP A 250 -9.21 13.88 19.65
N SER A 251 -10.53 13.95 19.38
CA SER A 251 -11.33 12.77 19.02
C SER A 251 -10.81 12.06 17.76
N VAL A 252 -10.21 12.79 16.81
CA VAL A 252 -9.62 12.20 15.60
C VAL A 252 -8.42 11.33 15.95
N THR A 253 -7.45 11.89 16.67
CA THR A 253 -6.22 11.16 17.06
C THR A 253 -6.53 9.97 17.98
N ALA A 254 -7.44 10.15 18.93
CA ALA A 254 -7.86 9.07 19.82
C ALA A 254 -8.60 7.97 19.07
N GLY A 255 -9.46 8.32 18.10
CA GLY A 255 -10.16 7.37 17.26
C GLY A 255 -9.22 6.60 16.33
N ILE A 256 -8.21 7.27 15.77
CA ILE A 256 -7.15 6.64 14.97
C ILE A 256 -6.38 5.64 15.83
N ALA A 257 -5.86 6.08 16.99
CA ALA A 257 -5.11 5.22 17.90
C ALA A 257 -5.91 3.97 18.29
N ARG A 258 -7.21 4.13 18.50
CA ARG A 258 -8.11 3.03 18.80
C ARG A 258 -8.24 2.02 17.66
N LEU A 259 -8.40 2.49 16.43
CA LEU A 259 -8.48 1.61 15.25
C LEU A 259 -7.15 0.90 14.99
N GLN A 260 -6.01 1.52 15.28
CA GLN A 260 -4.69 0.90 15.16
C GLN A 260 -4.50 -0.31 16.09
N GLU A 261 -5.28 -0.40 17.17
CA GLU A 261 -5.25 -1.57 18.05
C GLU A 261 -5.92 -2.81 17.45
N TYR A 262 -6.68 -2.66 16.35
CA TYR A 262 -7.44 -3.74 15.74
C TYR A 262 -6.77 -4.23 14.46
N ARG A 263 -6.76 -5.55 14.27
CA ARG A 263 -6.51 -6.13 12.95
C ARG A 263 -7.78 -5.99 12.11
N MET A 264 -7.69 -5.32 10.97
CA MET A 264 -8.84 -5.11 10.08
C MET A 264 -8.85 -6.15 8.96
N VAL A 265 -9.99 -6.78 8.76
CA VAL A 265 -10.24 -7.69 7.64
C VAL A 265 -11.32 -7.04 6.77
N VAL A 266 -10.96 -6.66 5.56
CA VAL A 266 -11.84 -5.97 4.62
C VAL A 266 -12.39 -6.97 3.62
N HIS A 267 -13.71 -7.04 3.49
CA HIS A 267 -14.31 -7.90 2.47
C HIS A 267 -13.99 -7.38 1.06
N PRO A 268 -13.71 -8.23 0.04
CA PRO A 268 -13.35 -7.78 -1.31
C PRO A 268 -14.36 -6.85 -2.00
N ARG A 269 -15.63 -6.83 -1.56
CA ARG A 269 -16.64 -5.88 -2.06
C ARG A 269 -16.48 -4.45 -1.51
N CYS A 270 -15.71 -4.29 -0.42
CA CYS A 270 -15.45 -2.99 0.21
C CYS A 270 -14.19 -2.37 -0.41
N VAL A 271 -14.30 -2.02 -1.69
CA VAL A 271 -13.15 -1.54 -2.50
C VAL A 271 -12.70 -0.14 -2.11
N HIS A 272 -13.63 0.72 -1.69
CA HIS A 272 -13.31 2.09 -1.26
C HIS A 272 -12.61 2.07 0.10
N THR A 273 -13.09 1.27 1.06
CA THR A 273 -12.39 1.09 2.35
C THR A 273 -10.96 0.59 2.15
N ALA A 274 -10.76 -0.39 1.26
CA ALA A 274 -9.42 -0.89 0.96
C ALA A 274 -8.53 0.19 0.34
N ALA A 275 -9.07 1.01 -0.56
CA ALA A 275 -8.36 2.11 -1.19
C ALA A 275 -7.97 3.20 -0.17
N GLU A 276 -8.90 3.63 0.70
CA GLU A 276 -8.59 4.59 1.76
C GLU A 276 -7.54 4.05 2.74
N LEU A 277 -7.67 2.80 3.21
CA LEU A 277 -6.68 2.19 4.11
C LEU A 277 -5.29 2.14 3.49
N ALA A 278 -5.18 1.94 2.18
CA ALA A 278 -3.92 1.91 1.46
C ALA A 278 -3.30 3.30 1.26
N ALA A 279 -4.10 4.38 1.32
CA ALA A 279 -3.69 5.74 1.00
C ALA A 279 -3.67 6.70 2.21
N TYR A 280 -4.34 6.35 3.32
CA TYR A 280 -4.49 7.25 4.46
C TYR A 280 -3.20 7.36 5.26
N THR A 281 -2.56 8.53 5.17
CA THR A 281 -1.23 8.80 5.71
C THR A 281 -1.25 9.94 6.75
N TRP A 282 -0.20 9.98 7.57
CA TRP A 282 0.14 11.17 8.33
C TRP A 282 0.64 12.27 7.39
N GLN A 283 0.49 13.55 7.78
CA GLN A 283 1.05 14.68 7.03
C GLN A 283 2.56 14.68 7.13
N GLU A 284 3.24 14.94 6.01
CA GLU A 284 4.68 15.12 5.99
C GLU A 284 5.09 16.41 6.73
N SER A 285 6.13 16.35 7.54
CA SER A 285 6.63 17.47 8.38
C SER A 285 7.57 18.40 7.63
N GLY A 286 7.55 18.56 6.37
CA GLY A 286 8.47 19.42 5.61
C GLY A 286 9.94 18.97 5.63
N ARG A 287 10.27 17.83 6.21
CA ARG A 287 11.51 17.09 6.08
C ARG A 287 11.19 15.71 5.53
N GLU A 288 11.94 15.30 4.54
CA GLU A 288 11.76 14.02 3.88
C GLU A 288 11.79 12.85 4.88
N GLY A 289 10.75 12.01 4.87
CA GLY A 289 10.61 10.86 5.76
C GLY A 289 10.21 11.16 7.21
N GLU A 290 9.94 12.42 7.57
CA GLU A 290 9.36 12.78 8.88
C GLU A 290 7.88 13.13 8.73
N TYR A 291 7.03 12.57 9.60
CA TYR A 291 5.60 12.78 9.60
C TYR A 291 5.13 13.46 10.88
N ASP A 292 4.22 14.41 10.73
CA ASP A 292 3.51 15.02 11.85
C ASP A 292 2.42 14.06 12.36
N ASN A 293 2.10 14.10 13.66
CA ASN A 293 0.97 13.35 14.22
C ASN A 293 -0.39 13.96 13.81
N ARG A 294 -0.50 14.43 12.57
CA ARG A 294 -1.73 14.94 11.97
C ARG A 294 -2.06 14.10 10.76
N PRO A 295 -3.26 13.52 10.69
CA PRO A 295 -3.67 12.79 9.49
C PRO A 295 -3.84 13.74 8.30
N CYS A 296 -3.62 13.22 7.08
CA CYS A 296 -4.03 13.92 5.87
C CYS A 296 -5.55 14.05 5.85
N ASP A 297 -6.04 15.24 5.46
CA ASP A 297 -7.46 15.58 5.39
C ASP A 297 -7.98 15.37 3.94
N ARG A 298 -7.65 14.21 3.35
CA ARG A 298 -8.07 13.82 2.01
C ARG A 298 -8.41 12.35 1.98
N ASP A 299 -9.46 12.01 1.23
CA ASP A 299 -9.87 10.63 0.93
C ASP A 299 -9.90 9.74 2.20
N ASN A 300 -10.56 10.21 3.27
CA ASN A 300 -10.61 9.58 4.59
C ASN A 300 -12.04 9.39 5.13
N HIS A 301 -13.04 9.50 4.27
CA HIS A 301 -14.45 9.55 4.66
C HIS A 301 -14.96 8.23 5.25
N LEU A 302 -14.56 7.09 4.69
CA LEU A 302 -14.87 5.78 5.26
C LEU A 302 -14.10 5.52 6.55
N MET A 303 -12.87 6.04 6.66
CA MET A 303 -12.10 5.96 7.91
C MET A 303 -12.74 6.80 9.01
N ASP A 304 -13.27 7.97 8.67
CA ASP A 304 -14.02 8.81 9.61
C ASP A 304 -15.34 8.15 10.01
N ALA A 305 -16.10 7.61 9.04
CA ALA A 305 -17.30 6.84 9.32
C ALA A 305 -17.00 5.63 10.23
N LEU A 306 -15.90 4.90 9.98
CA LEU A 306 -15.48 3.77 10.81
C LEU A 306 -15.11 4.22 12.24
N ARG A 307 -14.43 5.34 12.35
CA ARG A 307 -14.06 5.94 13.63
C ARG A 307 -15.29 6.28 14.47
N TYR A 308 -16.35 6.85 13.84
CA TYR A 308 -17.63 7.10 14.52
C TYR A 308 -18.31 5.79 14.92
N ALA A 309 -18.33 4.79 14.04
CA ALA A 309 -18.93 3.49 14.33
C ALA A 309 -18.31 2.82 15.58
N MET A 310 -17.02 3.03 15.81
CA MET A 310 -16.29 2.43 16.92
C MET A 310 -16.56 3.06 18.28
N GLU A 311 -17.23 4.22 18.37
CA GLU A 311 -17.50 4.89 19.65
C GLU A 311 -18.29 4.01 20.65
N ASP A 312 -19.19 3.18 20.12
CA ASP A 312 -20.03 2.31 20.95
C ASP A 312 -19.33 1.01 21.38
N VAL A 313 -18.13 0.75 20.90
CA VAL A 313 -17.39 -0.46 21.27
C VAL A 313 -16.71 -0.24 22.62
N PRO A 314 -16.84 -1.13 23.60
CA PRO A 314 -16.17 -0.95 24.89
C PRO A 314 -14.65 -1.02 24.74
N ILE A 315 -13.95 -0.20 25.53
CA ILE A 315 -12.51 -0.31 25.69
C ILE A 315 -12.25 -1.53 26.57
N THR A 316 -11.64 -2.57 25.99
CA THR A 316 -11.25 -3.77 26.74
C THR A 316 -9.73 -3.77 26.92
N PRO A 317 -9.20 -4.32 28.03
CA PRO A 317 -7.76 -4.51 28.16
C PRO A 317 -7.24 -5.39 27.02
N PRO A 318 -5.96 -5.22 26.61
CA PRO A 318 -5.36 -6.08 25.59
C PRO A 318 -5.50 -7.56 25.99
N PRO A 319 -5.67 -8.47 25.01
CA PRO A 319 -5.65 -9.89 25.29
C PRO A 319 -4.33 -10.28 25.97
N GLU A 320 -4.41 -11.13 26.99
CA GLU A 320 -3.19 -11.69 27.59
C GLU A 320 -2.39 -12.41 26.49
N GLU A 321 -1.13 -12.04 26.32
CA GLU A 321 -0.26 -12.76 25.39
C GLU A 321 -0.19 -14.22 25.83
N LYS A 322 -0.81 -15.11 25.07
CA LYS A 322 -0.60 -16.55 25.25
C LYS A 322 0.90 -16.79 25.02
N PRO A 323 1.60 -17.46 25.94
CA PRO A 323 3.00 -17.77 25.74
C PRO A 323 3.13 -18.47 24.39
N LYS A 324 3.96 -17.91 23.49
CA LYS A 324 4.26 -18.56 22.21
C LYS A 324 4.70 -19.99 22.53
N PRO A 325 4.11 -21.01 21.90
CA PRO A 325 4.64 -22.37 22.05
C PRO A 325 6.12 -22.30 21.75
N ALA A 326 6.92 -22.89 22.63
CA ALA A 326 8.36 -22.97 22.43
C ALA A 326 8.61 -23.49 21.02
N ALA A 327 9.43 -22.76 20.25
CA ALA A 327 9.75 -23.19 18.90
C ALA A 327 10.28 -24.63 18.99
N ASP A 328 9.61 -25.54 18.29
CA ASP A 328 10.09 -26.91 18.19
C ASP A 328 11.44 -26.85 17.46
N PRO A 329 12.54 -27.20 18.12
CA PRO A 329 13.86 -27.15 17.50
C PRO A 329 14.01 -28.12 16.32
N ASP A 330 13.06 -29.06 16.16
CA ASP A 330 13.05 -30.08 15.11
C ASP A 330 11.96 -29.84 14.04
N ALA A 331 11.29 -28.69 14.03
CA ALA A 331 10.33 -28.36 12.99
C ALA A 331 11.07 -28.16 11.66
N GLU A 332 11.04 -29.16 10.80
CA GLU A 332 11.47 -29.02 9.42
C GLU A 332 10.66 -27.89 8.74
N LEU A 333 11.35 -26.83 8.32
CA LEU A 333 10.77 -25.79 7.49
C LEU A 333 10.20 -26.43 6.22
N PRO A 334 8.96 -26.10 5.81
CA PRO A 334 8.40 -26.66 4.59
C PRO A 334 9.29 -26.25 3.42
N VAL A 335 9.94 -27.23 2.82
CA VAL A 335 10.68 -27.05 1.55
C VAL A 335 9.62 -26.76 0.49
N LEU A 336 9.49 -25.50 0.10
CA LEU A 336 8.71 -25.11 -1.07
C LEU A 336 9.33 -25.79 -2.29
N GLY A 337 8.58 -26.73 -2.87
CA GLY A 337 9.00 -27.52 -3.99
C GLY A 337 9.50 -26.62 -5.13
N ARG A 338 10.64 -26.99 -5.69
CA ARG A 338 11.18 -26.42 -6.94
C ARG A 338 10.11 -26.57 -8.03
N GLY A 339 9.54 -25.45 -8.45
CA GLY A 339 8.81 -25.41 -9.71
C GLY A 339 9.78 -25.66 -10.85
N ASP A 340 9.59 -26.76 -11.56
CA ASP A 340 10.29 -27.14 -12.79
C ASP A 340 9.93 -26.17 -13.93
N GLN A 341 10.60 -25.01 -13.98
CA GLN A 341 10.73 -24.20 -15.19
C GLN A 341 12.17 -23.69 -15.25
N GLY A 342 13.03 -24.52 -15.90
CA GLY A 342 14.41 -24.17 -16.15
C GLY A 342 14.50 -22.95 -17.08
N TYR A 343 14.96 -21.84 -16.58
CA TYR A 343 15.38 -20.70 -17.39
C TYR A 343 16.78 -20.98 -17.97
N PRO A 344 17.07 -20.56 -19.22
CA PRO A 344 18.38 -20.76 -19.82
C PRO A 344 19.47 -20.07 -18.99
N VAL A 345 20.52 -20.80 -18.68
CA VAL A 345 21.69 -20.38 -17.87
C VAL A 345 22.40 -19.15 -18.47
N GLU A 346 22.20 -18.86 -19.73
CA GLU A 346 22.82 -17.77 -20.48
C GLU A 346 22.34 -16.37 -20.05
N VAL A 347 21.11 -16.24 -19.50
CA VAL A 347 20.57 -14.96 -19.02
C VAL A 347 21.13 -14.60 -17.64
N LEU A 348 21.40 -15.58 -16.79
CA LEU A 348 22.02 -15.38 -15.47
C LEU A 348 23.50 -14.97 -15.57
N GLN A 349 24.22 -15.46 -16.57
CA GLN A 349 25.62 -15.08 -16.78
C GLN A 349 25.80 -13.65 -17.27
N MET A 350 24.80 -13.07 -17.95
CA MET A 350 24.86 -11.65 -18.37
C MET A 350 24.71 -10.65 -17.23
N LEU A 351 23.97 -11.00 -16.19
CA LEU A 351 23.79 -10.14 -15.00
C LEU A 351 24.97 -10.19 -14.03
N LEU A 352 25.70 -11.30 -13.97
CA LEU A 352 26.85 -11.50 -13.08
C LEU A 352 28.20 -11.02 -13.66
N MET A 353 28.27 -10.67 -14.93
CA MET A 353 29.52 -10.17 -15.55
C MET A 353 29.77 -8.66 -15.34
N TYR A 354 28.91 -7.94 -14.63
CA TYR A 354 29.00 -6.48 -14.48
C TYR A 354 28.72 -5.96 -13.04
N ALA A 355 28.80 -6.80 -12.01
CA ALA A 355 28.86 -6.37 -10.61
C ALA A 355 30.30 -6.13 -10.15
#